data_98197453d00c88f1ea294b54376c5c7e
#
_entry.id   98197453d00c88f1ea294b54376c5c7e
#
_cell.length_a   1.000
_cell.length_b   1.000
_cell.length_c   1.000
_cell.angle_alpha   90.00
_cell.angle_beta   90.00
_cell.angle_gamma   90.00
#
_symmetry.space_group_name_H-M   'P 1'
#
loop_
_entity.id
_entity.type
_entity.pdbx_description
1 polymer ?
#
loop_
_entity_poly.entity_id
_entity_poly.type
_entity_poly.pdbx_seq_one_letter_code
_entity_poly.pdbx_strand_id
1 'polypeptide(L)'
;MNLKQLVVMSAVAVATGCTSSQQHTSTPFDEYPVYEGEWVEMAYTPASTRFSLWAPSVQEVRVLLYEKGQGGSAYRMVKMEPASDGLWQARVDEDLKGKFYTFNVKIDDVWQGDTPGLMAKAVGVNGDRAAVIDWKETNPEGWNEDKRPPLKRFSDMVIYELHHRDFSIDTISGIRNRGKFLALTEEGTHTYLGEKTGIDHLKELGVTHVQLLPSFDFSSVDETKLDRSQYNWGYDPKNYNVPEGSYATDPYQPEVRIREFKQMVMALHRAGIRVVMDVVYNHTAITKGGNFERTVPGYFYRTDEEGKWANASGCGNETASERPMMRRFMIESVCYWAREYHIDGFRFDLMGIHDIETMNAIRKALDKIDPTICMYGEGWAAGKPQLPDSLLAMKKHAAQLPHIGMFCDEMRDSLRGPWGNDAKGAFVIGRMGYAAGVRFGLAGGIAHPQLVSDKESAVPAFWAAQPEQMISYVSCHDDLCLADRLKATLPGLSALEMNALAKLAATAVFTSQGIPFWYAGDEILRDKQG
;
A
#
# COMPACT_ATOMS: atom_id res chain seq x y z
N MET A 1 -11.51 -13.22 79.13
CA MET A 1 -10.25 -12.65 79.62
C MET A 1 -9.76 -11.64 78.58
N ASN A 2 -10.04 -10.43 78.78
CA ASN A 2 -9.24 -9.21 78.90
C ASN A 2 -7.96 -9.18 78.03
N LEU A 3 -7.79 -8.21 77.12
CA LEU A 3 -7.18 -6.91 77.47
C LEU A 3 -7.33 -5.92 76.31
N LYS A 4 -7.80 -4.72 76.69
CA LYS A 4 -7.76 -3.52 75.87
C LYS A 4 -6.32 -3.03 75.78
N GLN A 5 -5.90 -2.55 74.64
CA GLN A 5 -4.83 -1.56 74.58
C GLN A 5 -5.19 -0.43 73.59
N LEU A 6 -5.11 0.73 74.11
CA LEU A 6 -5.21 2.06 73.54
C LEU A 6 -4.06 2.26 72.55
N VAL A 7 -4.32 2.79 71.38
CA VAL A 7 -3.31 3.41 70.55
C VAL A 7 -3.67 4.84 70.25
N VAL A 8 -2.77 5.73 70.67
CA VAL A 8 -2.84 7.18 70.55
C VAL A 8 -2.68 7.56 69.07
N MET A 9 -3.61 8.38 68.57
CA MET A 9 -3.46 9.04 67.27
C MET A 9 -2.53 10.24 67.39
N SER A 10 -1.41 10.19 66.70
CA SER A 10 -0.60 11.37 66.38
C SER A 10 -0.99 11.85 64.98
N ALA A 11 -1.61 13.01 64.89
CA ALA A 11 -1.90 13.68 63.65
C ALA A 11 -0.64 14.32 63.10
N VAL A 12 -0.11 13.80 61.99
CA VAL A 12 0.89 14.48 61.16
C VAL A 12 0.12 15.20 60.06
N ALA A 13 0.13 16.53 60.10
CA ALA A 13 -0.35 17.36 59.01
C ALA A 13 0.64 17.29 57.84
N VAL A 14 0.26 16.58 56.80
CA VAL A 14 0.94 16.63 55.50
C VAL A 14 0.35 17.81 54.73
N ALA A 15 1.15 18.85 54.52
CA ALA A 15 0.83 19.93 53.62
C ALA A 15 0.86 19.38 52.17
N THR A 16 -0.31 19.15 51.59
CA THR A 16 -0.46 18.89 50.16
C THR A 16 -0.22 20.19 49.40
N GLY A 17 1.00 20.37 48.89
CA GLY A 17 1.26 21.35 47.84
C GLY A 17 0.45 20.96 46.59
N CYS A 18 -0.59 21.73 46.26
CA CYS A 18 -1.21 21.72 44.95
C CYS A 18 -0.18 22.21 43.92
N THR A 19 0.50 21.27 43.28
CA THR A 19 1.06 21.54 41.96
C THR A 19 -0.11 21.57 41.00
N SER A 20 -0.46 22.75 40.51
CA SER A 20 -1.36 22.94 39.39
C SER A 20 -0.73 22.23 38.17
N SER A 21 -1.14 21.00 37.89
CA SER A 21 -0.97 20.44 36.58
C SER A 21 -1.76 21.34 35.64
N GLN A 22 -1.06 22.15 34.85
CA GLN A 22 -1.66 22.75 33.66
C GLN A 22 -2.21 21.59 32.82
N GLN A 23 -3.53 21.41 32.84
CA GLN A 23 -4.20 20.64 31.83
C GLN A 23 -3.94 21.34 30.49
N HIS A 24 -3.01 20.81 29.72
CA HIS A 24 -2.96 21.13 28.30
C HIS A 24 -4.28 20.67 27.70
N THR A 25 -5.17 21.60 27.42
CA THR A 25 -6.31 21.37 26.55
C THR A 25 -5.73 21.00 25.17
N SER A 26 -5.77 19.70 24.82
CA SER A 26 -5.42 19.25 23.48
C SER A 26 -6.29 20.02 22.49
N THR A 27 -5.68 20.77 21.59
CA THR A 27 -6.39 21.42 20.49
C THR A 27 -7.08 20.33 19.69
N PRO A 28 -8.40 20.43 19.43
CA PRO A 28 -9.09 19.48 18.56
C PRO A 28 -8.36 19.39 17.21
N PHE A 29 -8.24 18.19 16.64
CA PHE A 29 -7.52 17.99 15.36
C PHE A 29 -8.12 18.83 14.22
N ASP A 30 -9.42 19.19 14.31
CA ASP A 30 -10.10 20.05 13.35
C ASP A 30 -9.60 21.50 13.35
N GLU A 31 -8.91 21.93 14.43
CA GLU A 31 -8.31 23.26 14.54
C GLU A 31 -6.86 23.29 14.03
N TYR A 32 -6.29 22.13 13.65
CA TYR A 32 -4.94 22.11 13.12
C TYR A 32 -4.88 22.79 11.76
N PRO A 33 -3.90 23.69 11.53
CA PRO A 33 -3.78 24.36 10.25
C PRO A 33 -3.52 23.38 9.12
N VAL A 34 -4.17 23.59 7.99
CA VAL A 34 -3.95 22.84 6.76
C VAL A 34 -2.90 23.56 5.93
N TYR A 35 -1.81 22.90 5.64
CA TYR A 35 -0.80 23.46 4.75
C TYR A 35 -1.19 23.24 3.29
N GLU A 36 -1.39 24.33 2.54
CA GLU A 36 -1.84 24.28 1.14
C GLU A 36 -0.69 24.39 0.11
N GLY A 37 0.54 24.69 0.54
CA GLY A 37 1.71 24.80 -0.31
C GLY A 37 2.25 23.46 -0.80
N GLU A 38 3.32 23.44 -1.56
CA GLU A 38 4.02 22.21 -1.98
C GLU A 38 4.64 21.49 -0.76
N TRP A 39 4.21 20.25 -0.49
CA TRP A 39 4.68 19.48 0.66
C TRP A 39 5.99 18.75 0.35
N VAL A 40 7.10 19.48 0.49
CA VAL A 40 8.46 18.98 0.29
C VAL A 40 9.24 19.10 1.59
N GLU A 41 9.56 17.97 2.21
CA GLU A 41 10.29 17.94 3.49
C GLU A 41 11.80 18.19 3.32
N MET A 42 12.37 17.87 2.17
CA MET A 42 13.77 18.12 1.86
C MET A 42 13.94 18.59 0.41
N ALA A 43 14.54 19.75 0.23
CA ALA A 43 14.88 20.29 -1.09
C ALA A 43 16.39 20.58 -1.13
N TYR A 44 17.09 19.85 -1.98
CA TYR A 44 18.55 19.90 -2.15
C TYR A 44 18.96 20.73 -3.34
N THR A 45 20.01 21.52 -3.15
CA THR A 45 20.89 22.06 -4.20
C THR A 45 22.35 21.93 -3.74
N PRO A 46 23.34 21.96 -4.63
CA PRO A 46 24.76 21.95 -4.21
C PRO A 46 25.16 23.11 -3.28
N ALA A 47 24.43 24.22 -3.31
CA ALA A 47 24.71 25.38 -2.45
C ALA A 47 23.99 25.32 -1.10
N SER A 48 22.87 24.62 -1.00
CA SER A 48 22.10 24.56 0.23
C SER A 48 21.05 23.46 0.22
N THR A 49 20.69 22.97 1.41
CA THR A 49 19.56 22.08 1.63
C THR A 49 18.54 22.76 2.55
N ARG A 50 17.27 22.79 2.11
CA ARG A 50 16.14 23.24 2.93
C ARG A 50 15.39 22.03 3.48
N PHE A 51 15.09 22.09 4.77
CA PHE A 51 14.26 21.13 5.48
C PHE A 51 12.95 21.77 5.88
N SER A 52 11.85 21.02 5.80
CA SER A 52 10.51 21.46 6.19
C SER A 52 9.75 20.30 6.81
N LEU A 53 9.01 20.54 7.88
CA LEU A 53 8.19 19.52 8.53
C LEU A 53 6.86 20.13 8.97
N TRP A 54 5.74 19.47 8.66
CA TRP A 54 4.45 19.84 9.22
C TRP A 54 4.25 19.17 10.57
N ALA A 55 4.24 19.98 11.62
CA ALA A 55 4.10 19.54 13.01
C ALA A 55 3.46 20.67 13.86
N PRO A 56 2.14 20.90 13.73
CA PRO A 56 1.48 22.09 14.27
C PRO A 56 1.40 22.14 15.80
N SER A 57 1.47 20.98 16.47
CA SER A 57 1.25 20.86 17.91
C SER A 57 2.53 20.73 18.75
N VAL A 58 3.70 20.92 18.15
CA VAL A 58 4.98 20.68 18.84
C VAL A 58 5.63 21.97 19.35
N GLN A 59 6.46 21.85 20.38
CA GLN A 59 7.16 22.99 21.01
C GLN A 59 8.45 23.38 20.28
N GLU A 60 9.19 22.38 19.80
CA GLU A 60 10.45 22.55 19.10
C GLU A 60 10.62 21.45 18.05
N VAL A 61 11.33 21.78 16.96
CA VAL A 61 11.74 20.81 15.93
C VAL A 61 13.22 20.99 15.64
N ARG A 62 13.91 19.87 15.39
CA ARG A 62 15.30 19.87 14.95
C ARG A 62 15.53 18.84 13.86
N VAL A 63 16.50 19.12 12.99
CA VAL A 63 17.08 18.16 12.05
C VAL A 63 18.39 17.65 12.64
N LEU A 64 18.58 16.34 12.59
CA LEU A 64 19.82 15.67 12.94
C LEU A 64 20.48 15.17 11.67
N LEU A 65 21.77 15.49 11.46
CA LEU A 65 22.51 15.10 10.26
C LEU A 65 23.50 13.98 10.58
N TYR A 66 23.59 13.01 9.67
CA TYR A 66 24.41 11.80 9.83
C TYR A 66 25.27 11.54 8.60
N GLU A 67 26.44 10.95 8.84
CA GLU A 67 27.33 10.49 7.77
C GLU A 67 26.84 9.21 7.07
N LYS A 68 26.06 8.37 7.77
CA LYS A 68 25.64 7.04 7.30
C LYS A 68 24.14 6.85 7.42
N GLY A 69 23.57 6.07 6.52
CA GLY A 69 22.15 5.68 6.53
C GLY A 69 21.76 4.84 7.74
N GLN A 70 22.71 4.18 8.38
CA GLN A 70 22.49 3.39 9.60
C GLN A 70 23.71 3.46 10.52
N GLY A 71 23.46 3.37 11.83
CA GLY A 71 24.53 3.42 12.86
C GLY A 71 25.20 4.79 12.98
N GLY A 72 26.09 4.92 13.96
CA GLY A 72 26.76 6.19 14.29
C GLY A 72 25.82 7.24 14.87
N SER A 73 26.42 8.29 15.46
CA SER A 73 25.70 9.42 16.03
C SER A 73 25.54 10.55 15.01
N ALA A 74 24.58 11.43 15.21
CA ALA A 74 24.47 12.67 14.47
C ALA A 74 25.75 13.51 14.66
N TYR A 75 26.32 13.99 13.57
CA TYR A 75 27.48 14.87 13.64
C TYR A 75 27.08 16.34 13.80
N ARG A 76 25.82 16.66 13.48
CA ARG A 76 25.29 18.03 13.58
C ARG A 76 23.81 18.00 13.90
N MET A 77 23.37 18.98 14.68
CA MET A 77 21.97 19.28 14.96
C MET A 77 21.67 20.69 14.44
N VAL A 78 20.53 20.84 13.77
CA VAL A 78 20.04 22.10 13.24
C VAL A 78 18.66 22.36 13.84
N LYS A 79 18.50 23.46 14.59
CA LYS A 79 17.19 23.89 15.09
C LYS A 79 16.35 24.38 13.91
N MET A 80 15.07 24.04 13.91
CA MET A 80 14.11 24.54 12.93
C MET A 80 13.32 25.71 13.52
N GLU A 81 12.94 26.65 12.69
CA GLU A 81 12.11 27.78 13.08
C GLU A 81 10.67 27.58 12.61
N PRO A 82 9.67 28.00 13.41
CA PRO A 82 8.27 27.91 13.02
C PRO A 82 7.98 28.81 11.81
N ALA A 83 7.13 28.32 10.91
CA ALA A 83 6.64 29.00 9.73
C ALA A 83 5.11 29.00 9.71
N SER A 84 4.49 29.43 8.59
CA SER A 84 3.03 29.44 8.47
C SER A 84 2.43 28.02 8.43
N ASP A 85 1.18 27.91 8.79
CA ASP A 85 0.33 26.72 8.61
C ASP A 85 0.87 25.44 9.28
N GLY A 86 1.49 25.59 10.43
CA GLY A 86 2.02 24.45 11.21
C GLY A 86 3.33 23.88 10.68
N LEU A 87 3.97 24.55 9.73
CA LEU A 87 5.30 24.17 9.26
C LEU A 87 6.42 24.64 10.18
N TRP A 88 7.48 23.85 10.17
CA TRP A 88 8.80 24.19 10.70
C TRP A 88 9.81 24.13 9.57
N GLN A 89 10.77 25.05 9.55
CA GLN A 89 11.76 25.13 8.47
C GLN A 89 13.17 25.34 9.00
N ALA A 90 14.14 24.78 8.28
CA ALA A 90 15.56 25.06 8.45
C ALA A 90 16.27 25.09 7.11
N ARG A 91 17.40 25.79 7.05
CA ARG A 91 18.27 25.83 5.88
C ARG A 91 19.72 25.60 6.33
N VAL A 92 20.42 24.81 5.54
CA VAL A 92 21.85 24.54 5.71
C VAL A 92 22.56 24.95 4.43
N ASP A 93 23.42 25.97 4.51
CA ASP A 93 24.13 26.56 3.35
C ASP A 93 25.45 25.83 3.10
N GLU A 94 25.35 24.54 2.77
CA GLU A 94 26.44 23.68 2.34
C GLU A 94 25.93 22.51 1.49
N ASP A 95 26.83 21.82 0.78
CA ASP A 95 26.51 20.62 0.04
C ASP A 95 26.36 19.43 0.97
N LEU A 96 25.09 18.98 1.15
CA LEU A 96 24.76 17.82 1.99
C LEU A 96 24.53 16.53 1.16
N LYS A 97 24.83 16.51 -0.16
CA LYS A 97 24.64 15.31 -0.96
C LYS A 97 25.37 14.11 -0.35
N GLY A 98 24.65 12.98 -0.28
CA GLY A 98 25.16 11.74 0.33
C GLY A 98 25.13 11.71 1.85
N LYS A 99 24.64 12.75 2.50
CA LYS A 99 24.36 12.75 3.94
C LYS A 99 22.96 12.24 4.21
N PHE A 100 22.72 11.86 5.47
CA PHE A 100 21.43 11.39 5.93
C PHE A 100 20.90 12.30 7.02
N TYR A 101 19.58 12.30 7.19
CA TYR A 101 18.95 13.13 8.21
C TYR A 101 17.76 12.46 8.86
N THR A 102 17.40 12.94 10.04
CA THR A 102 16.12 12.70 10.71
C THR A 102 15.56 14.01 11.22
N PHE A 103 14.25 14.05 11.37
CA PHE A 103 13.57 15.05 12.19
C PHE A 103 13.39 14.50 13.60
N ASN A 104 13.33 15.40 14.57
CA ASN A 104 12.96 15.07 15.93
C ASN A 104 12.15 16.24 16.50
N VAL A 105 11.00 15.94 17.08
CA VAL A 105 10.08 16.93 17.62
C VAL A 105 10.02 16.85 19.13
N LYS A 106 9.73 17.98 19.79
CA LYS A 106 9.61 18.07 21.24
C LYS A 106 8.16 18.36 21.63
N ILE A 107 7.58 17.49 22.45
CA ILE A 107 6.21 17.58 22.95
C ILE A 107 6.26 17.37 24.46
N ASP A 108 5.61 18.23 25.24
CA ASP A 108 5.60 18.18 26.71
C ASP A 108 7.02 18.06 27.31
N ASP A 109 7.94 18.86 26.74
CA ASP A 109 9.35 18.88 27.10
C ASP A 109 10.13 17.58 26.84
N VAL A 110 9.53 16.61 26.11
CA VAL A 110 10.14 15.32 25.75
C VAL A 110 10.37 15.23 24.24
N TRP A 111 11.60 14.88 23.84
CA TRP A 111 11.92 14.56 22.46
C TRP A 111 11.33 13.19 22.08
N GLN A 112 10.53 13.14 21.00
CA GLN A 112 9.71 11.97 20.63
C GLN A 112 10.50 10.84 19.93
N GLY A 113 11.75 11.06 19.61
CA GLY A 113 12.59 10.13 18.86
C GLY A 113 12.71 10.53 17.39
N ASP A 114 13.70 9.93 16.75
CA ASP A 114 14.09 10.28 15.38
C ASP A 114 13.14 9.67 14.36
N THR A 115 12.81 10.43 13.30
CA THR A 115 11.98 9.99 12.18
C THR A 115 12.54 10.53 10.85
N PRO A 116 12.49 9.77 9.75
CA PRO A 116 12.89 10.29 8.43
C PRO A 116 11.91 11.36 7.89
N GLY A 117 10.82 11.61 8.59
CA GLY A 117 9.72 12.46 8.16
C GLY A 117 8.53 11.67 7.63
N LEU A 118 7.51 12.38 7.17
CA LEU A 118 6.29 11.78 6.62
C LEU A 118 6.40 11.60 5.10
N MET A 119 7.08 12.54 4.44
CA MET A 119 7.20 12.62 2.97
C MET A 119 8.61 12.26 2.48
N ALA A 120 9.38 11.49 3.26
CA ALA A 120 10.70 11.01 2.83
C ALA A 120 10.59 10.29 1.49
N LYS A 121 11.44 10.67 0.52
CA LYS A 121 11.48 10.12 -0.84
C LYS A 121 12.73 9.31 -1.14
N ALA A 122 13.72 9.39 -0.25
CA ALA A 122 14.94 8.61 -0.29
C ALA A 122 15.36 8.31 1.15
N VAL A 123 15.79 7.08 1.41
CA VAL A 123 16.20 6.63 2.75
C VAL A 123 17.46 5.78 2.67
N GLY A 124 18.17 5.67 3.78
CA GLY A 124 19.24 4.71 3.96
C GLY A 124 18.69 3.28 4.16
N VAL A 125 19.61 2.34 4.29
CA VAL A 125 19.29 0.93 4.57
C VAL A 125 18.38 0.81 5.79
N ASN A 126 17.37 -0.05 5.70
CA ASN A 126 16.29 -0.23 6.69
C ASN A 126 15.38 0.99 6.91
N GLY A 127 15.50 2.08 6.16
CA GLY A 127 14.52 3.16 6.14
C GLY A 127 14.44 4.06 7.38
N ASP A 128 15.38 4.00 8.34
CA ASP A 128 15.32 4.78 9.58
C ASP A 128 15.78 6.23 9.43
N ARG A 129 16.56 6.53 8.40
CA ARG A 129 17.06 7.86 8.08
C ARG A 129 16.75 8.21 6.65
N ALA A 130 16.24 9.41 6.43
CA ALA A 130 16.10 9.96 5.09
C ALA A 130 17.48 10.38 4.53
N ALA A 131 17.60 10.40 3.21
CA ALA A 131 18.83 10.71 2.51
C ALA A 131 18.71 12.02 1.72
N VAL A 132 19.81 12.77 1.66
CA VAL A 132 19.96 13.93 0.78
C VAL A 132 20.59 13.46 -0.52
N ILE A 133 19.81 13.49 -1.60
CA ILE A 133 20.23 13.02 -2.93
C ILE A 133 20.03 14.11 -3.99
N ASP A 134 20.76 14.02 -5.08
CA ASP A 134 20.46 14.76 -6.30
C ASP A 134 19.53 13.93 -7.20
N TRP A 135 18.28 14.35 -7.31
CA TRP A 135 17.27 13.65 -8.11
C TRP A 135 17.66 13.46 -9.58
N LYS A 136 18.49 14.34 -10.13
CA LYS A 136 18.97 14.22 -11.51
C LYS A 136 19.80 12.96 -11.74
N GLU A 137 20.44 12.44 -10.69
CA GLU A 137 21.27 11.24 -10.76
C GLU A 137 20.45 9.94 -10.60
N THR A 138 19.15 10.04 -10.34
CA THR A 138 18.30 8.86 -10.14
C THR A 138 17.61 8.36 -11.42
N ASN A 139 17.61 9.16 -12.48
CA ASN A 139 16.98 8.79 -13.74
C ASN A 139 17.88 7.86 -14.55
N PRO A 140 17.38 6.69 -15.01
CA PRO A 140 18.09 5.87 -15.96
C PRO A 140 18.14 6.55 -17.33
N GLU A 141 19.07 6.11 -18.18
CA GLU A 141 19.14 6.56 -19.57
C GLU A 141 17.81 6.33 -20.30
N GLY A 142 17.31 7.35 -20.99
CA GLY A 142 16.04 7.32 -21.72
C GLY A 142 14.80 7.52 -20.85
N TRP A 143 14.94 7.88 -19.56
CA TRP A 143 13.80 8.09 -18.68
C TRP A 143 12.88 9.22 -19.12
N ASN A 144 13.43 10.31 -19.63
CA ASN A 144 12.66 11.47 -20.10
C ASN A 144 11.83 11.17 -21.36
N GLU A 145 12.20 10.14 -22.11
CA GLU A 145 11.50 9.67 -23.29
C GLU A 145 10.47 8.57 -22.98
N ASP A 146 10.45 8.07 -21.75
CA ASP A 146 9.51 7.04 -21.32
C ASP A 146 8.07 7.52 -21.45
N LYS A 147 7.21 6.64 -21.94
CA LYS A 147 5.79 6.94 -22.17
C LYS A 147 4.93 5.77 -21.73
N ARG A 148 3.85 6.11 -21.04
CA ARG A 148 2.80 5.16 -20.70
C ARG A 148 2.27 4.48 -21.96
N PRO A 149 2.14 3.14 -21.99
CA PRO A 149 1.46 2.45 -23.08
C PRO A 149 0.04 2.98 -23.26
N PRO A 150 -0.48 3.10 -24.48
CA PRO A 150 -1.80 3.66 -24.72
C PRO A 150 -2.91 2.78 -24.11
N LEU A 151 -3.89 3.39 -23.49
CA LEU A 151 -5.11 2.75 -23.03
C LEU A 151 -6.31 3.54 -23.55
N LYS A 152 -7.20 2.88 -24.28
CA LYS A 152 -8.39 3.53 -24.85
C LYS A 152 -9.57 3.54 -23.89
N ARG A 153 -9.77 2.44 -23.17
CA ARG A 153 -10.88 2.24 -22.21
C ARG A 153 -10.38 1.37 -21.06
N PHE A 154 -10.92 1.57 -19.88
CA PHE A 154 -10.60 0.69 -18.74
C PHE A 154 -11.06 -0.77 -18.99
N SER A 155 -12.12 -0.98 -19.76
CA SER A 155 -12.55 -2.32 -20.18
C SER A 155 -11.55 -3.07 -21.09
N ASP A 156 -10.53 -2.39 -21.61
CA ASP A 156 -9.46 -3.02 -22.40
C ASP A 156 -8.31 -3.55 -21.51
N MET A 157 -8.40 -3.38 -20.19
CA MET A 157 -7.40 -3.83 -19.23
C MET A 157 -7.47 -5.35 -19.04
N VAL A 158 -6.30 -5.97 -18.94
CA VAL A 158 -6.08 -7.32 -18.42
C VAL A 158 -4.98 -7.20 -17.38
N ILE A 159 -5.34 -7.42 -16.11
CA ILE A 159 -4.44 -7.19 -14.97
C ILE A 159 -3.80 -8.53 -14.56
N TYR A 160 -2.49 -8.50 -14.34
CA TYR A 160 -1.72 -9.64 -13.85
C TYR A 160 -1.02 -9.24 -12.54
N GLU A 161 -1.41 -9.87 -11.44
CA GLU A 161 -0.84 -9.60 -10.12
C GLU A 161 0.41 -10.43 -9.89
N LEU A 162 1.51 -9.79 -9.48
CA LEU A 162 2.73 -10.51 -9.13
C LEU A 162 3.42 -9.92 -7.91
N HIS A 163 4.20 -10.78 -7.25
CA HIS A 163 5.15 -10.42 -6.20
C HIS A 163 6.57 -10.47 -6.76
N HIS A 164 7.37 -9.42 -6.57
CA HIS A 164 8.72 -9.31 -7.16
C HIS A 164 9.60 -10.54 -6.94
N ARG A 165 9.64 -11.01 -5.69
CA ARG A 165 10.44 -12.16 -5.33
C ARG A 165 9.91 -13.43 -5.97
N ASP A 166 8.64 -13.73 -5.77
CA ASP A 166 8.03 -15.01 -6.20
C ASP A 166 8.04 -15.18 -7.72
N PHE A 167 7.88 -14.08 -8.45
CA PHE A 167 7.85 -14.11 -9.91
C PHE A 167 9.20 -14.51 -10.55
N SER A 168 10.33 -14.32 -9.85
CA SER A 168 11.64 -14.49 -10.45
C SER A 168 12.63 -15.29 -9.62
N ILE A 169 12.29 -15.68 -8.37
CA ILE A 169 13.26 -16.27 -7.43
C ILE A 169 13.71 -17.69 -7.81
N ASP A 170 12.89 -18.43 -8.55
CA ASP A 170 13.22 -19.80 -8.95
C ASP A 170 14.48 -19.82 -9.82
N THR A 171 15.41 -20.71 -9.47
CA THR A 171 16.69 -20.83 -10.18
C THR A 171 16.55 -21.32 -11.61
N ILE A 172 15.43 -22.00 -11.94
CA ILE A 172 15.16 -22.46 -13.30
C ILE A 172 14.61 -21.38 -14.22
N SER A 173 14.27 -20.20 -13.66
CA SER A 173 13.72 -19.08 -14.44
C SER A 173 14.67 -18.52 -15.51
N GLY A 174 15.97 -18.80 -15.42
CA GLY A 174 16.98 -18.19 -16.29
C GLY A 174 17.26 -16.71 -16.00
N ILE A 175 16.56 -16.12 -15.04
CA ILE A 175 16.71 -14.72 -14.61
C ILE A 175 17.94 -14.58 -13.72
N ARG A 176 18.77 -13.55 -13.94
CA ARG A 176 19.99 -13.29 -13.15
C ARG A 176 19.69 -12.48 -11.88
N ASN A 177 18.91 -11.42 -12.00
CA ASN A 177 18.52 -10.54 -10.89
C ASN A 177 17.27 -11.04 -10.17
N ARG A 178 17.29 -12.31 -9.74
CA ARG A 178 16.15 -12.98 -9.11
C ARG A 178 15.68 -12.25 -7.85
N GLY A 179 14.38 -12.03 -7.74
CA GLY A 179 13.75 -11.35 -6.61
C GLY A 179 14.01 -9.85 -6.52
N LYS A 180 14.51 -9.23 -7.59
CA LYS A 180 14.86 -7.81 -7.65
C LYS A 180 14.02 -7.06 -8.70
N PHE A 181 13.94 -5.73 -8.59
CA PHE A 181 13.31 -4.88 -9.60
C PHE A 181 13.84 -5.18 -11.00
N LEU A 182 15.16 -5.36 -11.13
CA LEU A 182 15.82 -5.63 -12.40
C LEU A 182 15.43 -6.97 -13.03
N ALA A 183 14.81 -7.91 -12.31
CA ALA A 183 14.30 -9.15 -12.89
C ALA A 183 13.33 -8.91 -14.03
N LEU A 184 12.52 -7.84 -13.95
CA LEU A 184 11.54 -7.45 -14.96
C LEU A 184 12.13 -6.61 -16.10
N THR A 185 13.44 -6.41 -16.13
CA THR A 185 14.16 -5.75 -17.23
C THR A 185 14.88 -6.75 -18.14
N GLU A 186 14.95 -8.01 -17.74
CA GLU A 186 15.69 -9.04 -18.46
C GLU A 186 14.82 -9.66 -19.55
N GLU A 187 15.24 -9.48 -20.82
CA GLU A 187 14.62 -10.09 -22.00
C GLU A 187 15.35 -11.38 -22.40
N GLY A 188 14.67 -12.27 -23.15
CA GLY A 188 15.23 -13.52 -23.64
C GLY A 188 15.43 -14.58 -22.56
N THR A 189 14.85 -14.40 -21.38
CA THR A 189 14.93 -15.40 -20.30
C THR A 189 13.95 -16.55 -20.53
N HIS A 190 14.38 -17.76 -20.18
CA HIS A 190 13.61 -18.98 -20.38
C HIS A 190 14.05 -20.09 -19.44
N THR A 191 13.18 -21.04 -19.20
CA THR A 191 13.51 -22.27 -18.47
C THR A 191 14.46 -23.15 -19.30
N TYR A 192 15.02 -24.19 -18.69
CA TYR A 192 15.82 -25.18 -19.41
C TYR A 192 15.03 -25.98 -20.47
N LEU A 193 13.69 -25.94 -20.39
CA LEU A 193 12.79 -26.53 -21.38
C LEU A 193 12.43 -25.58 -22.52
N GLY A 194 12.86 -24.32 -22.43
CA GLY A 194 12.63 -23.30 -23.46
C GLY A 194 11.38 -22.45 -23.27
N GLU A 195 10.61 -22.65 -22.17
CA GLU A 195 9.47 -21.78 -21.86
C GLU A 195 9.97 -20.40 -21.45
N LYS A 196 9.35 -19.36 -21.99
CA LYS A 196 9.63 -17.98 -21.65
C LYS A 196 9.35 -17.68 -20.19
N THR A 197 10.20 -16.83 -19.61
CA THR A 197 10.06 -16.36 -18.23
C THR A 197 10.14 -14.84 -18.18
N GLY A 198 9.95 -14.24 -17.02
CA GLY A 198 10.10 -12.81 -16.83
C GLY A 198 9.18 -11.98 -17.75
N ILE A 199 9.71 -10.90 -18.28
CA ILE A 199 8.96 -9.96 -19.12
C ILE A 199 8.45 -10.60 -20.43
N ASP A 200 9.18 -11.58 -20.97
CA ASP A 200 8.77 -12.25 -22.20
C ASP A 200 7.58 -13.21 -21.99
N HIS A 201 7.45 -13.78 -20.78
CA HIS A 201 6.24 -14.52 -20.39
C HIS A 201 5.02 -13.57 -20.32
N LEU A 202 5.18 -12.39 -19.71
CA LEU A 202 4.11 -11.39 -19.65
C LEU A 202 3.66 -10.93 -21.05
N LYS A 203 4.60 -10.73 -21.97
CA LYS A 203 4.29 -10.43 -23.38
C LYS A 203 3.51 -11.57 -24.07
N GLU A 204 3.89 -12.81 -23.80
CA GLU A 204 3.23 -13.99 -24.37
C GLU A 204 1.81 -14.18 -23.86
N LEU A 205 1.58 -13.90 -22.56
CA LEU A 205 0.24 -13.89 -21.97
C LEU A 205 -0.66 -12.79 -22.54
N GLY A 206 -0.08 -11.72 -23.08
CA GLY A 206 -0.83 -10.59 -23.63
C GLY A 206 -1.49 -9.71 -22.56
N VAL A 207 -0.96 -9.70 -21.34
CA VAL A 207 -1.44 -8.82 -20.26
C VAL A 207 -1.14 -7.36 -20.57
N THR A 208 -2.02 -6.47 -20.18
CA THR A 208 -1.88 -5.03 -20.43
C THR A 208 -1.38 -4.27 -19.22
N HIS A 209 -1.61 -4.82 -18.02
CA HIS A 209 -1.24 -4.22 -16.74
C HIS A 209 -0.60 -5.27 -15.85
N VAL A 210 0.47 -4.90 -15.18
CA VAL A 210 1.06 -5.68 -14.09
C VAL A 210 0.78 -4.94 -12.79
N GLN A 211 0.04 -5.58 -11.88
CA GLN A 211 -0.09 -5.13 -10.50
C GLN A 211 1.03 -5.73 -9.69
N LEU A 212 1.89 -4.86 -9.15
CA LEU A 212 2.95 -5.23 -8.24
C LEU A 212 2.41 -5.23 -6.81
N LEU A 213 2.64 -6.31 -6.03
CA LEU A 213 2.42 -6.26 -4.59
C LEU A 213 3.21 -5.08 -4.00
N PRO A 214 2.91 -4.63 -2.76
CA PRO A 214 3.50 -3.42 -2.22
C PRO A 214 5.00 -3.32 -2.46
N SER A 215 5.42 -2.24 -3.09
CA SER A 215 6.79 -2.02 -3.57
C SER A 215 7.44 -0.78 -2.97
N PHE A 216 6.73 -0.10 -2.04
CA PHE A 216 7.29 0.93 -1.16
C PHE A 216 8.06 0.28 -0.01
N ASP A 217 8.85 1.09 0.70
CA ASP A 217 9.66 0.67 1.84
C ASP A 217 8.77 0.18 3.00
N PHE A 218 8.95 -1.09 3.38
CA PHE A 218 8.19 -1.77 4.42
C PHE A 218 9.10 -2.25 5.58
N SER A 219 8.52 -2.65 6.71
CA SER A 219 9.21 -2.72 8.00
C SER A 219 9.89 -4.05 8.30
N SER A 220 9.32 -5.18 7.86
CA SER A 220 9.69 -6.50 8.41
C SER A 220 10.87 -7.17 7.71
N VAL A 221 11.49 -6.56 6.72
CA VAL A 221 12.70 -7.08 6.08
C VAL A 221 13.91 -6.33 6.57
N ASP A 222 14.90 -7.05 7.09
CA ASP A 222 16.21 -6.48 7.41
C ASP A 222 17.07 -6.42 6.16
N GLU A 223 17.13 -5.26 5.53
CA GLU A 223 17.88 -5.01 4.30
C GLU A 223 19.40 -5.25 4.45
N THR A 224 19.91 -5.34 5.69
CA THR A 224 21.32 -5.66 5.95
C THR A 224 21.62 -7.15 5.88
N LYS A 225 20.59 -8.00 5.74
CA LYS A 225 20.69 -9.47 5.78
C LYS A 225 20.00 -10.12 4.58
N LEU A 226 20.17 -9.57 3.39
CA LEU A 226 19.56 -10.08 2.15
C LEU A 226 20.19 -11.40 1.64
N ASP A 227 21.23 -11.89 2.29
CA ASP A 227 21.80 -13.23 2.12
C ASP A 227 20.91 -14.33 2.69
N ARG A 228 19.91 -13.97 3.51
CA ARG A 228 18.93 -14.87 4.10
C ARG A 228 17.57 -14.71 3.43
N SER A 229 16.81 -15.79 3.37
CA SER A 229 15.43 -15.71 2.93
C SER A 229 14.59 -14.96 3.96
N GLN A 230 14.02 -13.83 3.55
CA GLN A 230 13.07 -13.04 4.32
C GLN A 230 11.86 -12.83 3.43
N TYR A 231 10.76 -13.54 3.73
CA TYR A 231 9.54 -13.46 2.95
C TYR A 231 8.60 -12.40 3.52
N ASN A 232 8.19 -11.47 2.67
CA ASN A 232 7.23 -10.43 3.01
C ASN A 232 6.42 -10.04 1.78
N TRP A 233 5.12 -9.87 1.92
CA TRP A 233 4.26 -9.33 0.87
C TRP A 233 4.33 -7.80 0.77
N GLY A 234 4.80 -7.11 1.83
CA GLY A 234 4.93 -5.66 1.87
C GLY A 234 3.76 -4.90 2.50
N TYR A 235 2.80 -5.59 3.14
CA TYR A 235 1.66 -4.95 3.80
C TYR A 235 1.96 -4.43 5.21
N ASP A 236 3.19 -4.02 5.45
CA ASP A 236 3.64 -3.38 6.69
C ASP A 236 4.41 -2.08 6.38
N PRO A 237 3.71 -1.05 5.85
CA PRO A 237 4.33 0.16 5.32
C PRO A 237 5.10 0.96 6.35
N LYS A 238 6.29 1.44 5.97
CA LYS A 238 7.17 2.28 6.78
C LYS A 238 7.38 3.66 6.14
N ASN A 239 7.89 3.71 4.91
CA ASN A 239 8.11 4.95 4.16
C ASN A 239 7.37 4.87 2.82
N TYR A 240 6.20 5.48 2.75
CA TYR A 240 5.26 5.35 1.63
C TYR A 240 5.75 5.87 0.28
N ASN A 241 6.76 6.76 0.27
CA ASN A 241 7.24 7.42 -0.94
C ASN A 241 8.65 6.95 -1.35
N VAL A 242 9.08 5.82 -0.85
CA VAL A 242 10.41 5.25 -1.12
C VAL A 242 10.25 3.85 -1.69
N PRO A 243 10.94 3.47 -2.78
CA PRO A 243 10.96 2.08 -3.24
C PRO A 243 11.63 1.15 -2.22
N GLU A 244 11.13 -0.08 -2.10
CA GLU A 244 11.65 -1.09 -1.16
C GLU A 244 13.11 -1.46 -1.47
N GLY A 245 13.96 -1.40 -0.46
CA GLY A 245 15.39 -1.64 -0.63
C GLY A 245 15.77 -3.11 -0.79
N SER A 246 14.99 -4.05 -0.27
CA SER A 246 15.27 -5.47 -0.44
C SER A 246 15.12 -5.94 -1.90
N TYR A 247 14.37 -5.19 -2.71
CA TYR A 247 14.24 -5.43 -4.16
C TYR A 247 15.30 -4.73 -5.01
N ALA A 248 16.14 -3.87 -4.40
CA ALA A 248 17.28 -3.26 -5.07
C ALA A 248 18.53 -4.16 -5.00
N THR A 249 19.46 -3.95 -5.90
CA THR A 249 20.75 -4.68 -5.89
C THR A 249 21.68 -4.19 -4.79
N ASP A 250 21.57 -2.93 -4.38
CA ASP A 250 22.30 -2.33 -3.26
C ASP A 250 21.36 -1.46 -2.41
N PRO A 251 20.90 -1.96 -1.24
CA PRO A 251 20.03 -1.21 -0.35
C PRO A 251 20.74 -0.08 0.43
N TYR A 252 22.08 -0.08 0.46
CA TYR A 252 22.86 0.95 1.16
C TYR A 252 22.96 2.25 0.39
N GLN A 253 22.75 2.22 -0.93
CA GLN A 253 22.78 3.39 -1.80
C GLN A 253 21.36 3.83 -2.15
N PRO A 254 20.84 4.93 -1.58
CA PRO A 254 19.46 5.36 -1.78
C PRO A 254 19.05 5.53 -3.24
N GLU A 255 19.97 6.00 -4.10
CA GLU A 255 19.71 6.23 -5.52
C GLU A 255 19.53 4.92 -6.32
N VAL A 256 20.10 3.81 -5.85
CA VAL A 256 20.04 2.51 -6.55
C VAL A 256 18.61 2.00 -6.58
N ARG A 257 17.92 1.95 -5.45
CA ARG A 257 16.51 1.50 -5.39
C ARG A 257 15.60 2.35 -6.27
N ILE A 258 15.81 3.66 -6.31
CA ILE A 258 15.05 4.59 -7.13
C ILE A 258 15.30 4.34 -8.62
N ARG A 259 16.57 4.25 -9.03
CA ARG A 259 16.95 4.02 -10.42
C ARG A 259 16.47 2.67 -10.94
N GLU A 260 16.65 1.60 -10.18
CA GLU A 260 16.24 0.26 -10.58
C GLU A 260 14.72 0.11 -10.69
N PHE A 261 13.95 0.76 -9.79
CA PHE A 261 12.50 0.82 -9.92
C PHE A 261 12.09 1.54 -11.22
N LYS A 262 12.71 2.67 -11.55
CA LYS A 262 12.47 3.38 -12.81
C LYS A 262 12.85 2.54 -14.04
N GLN A 263 13.95 1.80 -13.97
CA GLN A 263 14.36 0.88 -15.04
C GLN A 263 13.32 -0.22 -15.28
N MET A 264 12.77 -0.79 -14.21
CA MET A 264 11.70 -1.77 -14.28
C MET A 264 10.44 -1.19 -14.95
N VAL A 265 9.96 -0.03 -14.53
CA VAL A 265 8.79 0.64 -15.12
C VAL A 265 9.02 0.89 -16.60
N MET A 266 10.17 1.44 -16.96
CA MET A 266 10.53 1.72 -18.36
C MET A 266 10.59 0.45 -19.21
N ALA A 267 11.10 -0.66 -18.67
CA ALA A 267 11.14 -1.93 -19.39
C ALA A 267 9.73 -2.49 -19.66
N LEU A 268 8.84 -2.42 -18.66
CA LEU A 268 7.44 -2.82 -18.80
C LEU A 268 6.71 -1.92 -19.82
N HIS A 269 6.92 -0.61 -19.80
CA HIS A 269 6.36 0.32 -20.79
C HIS A 269 6.83 0.01 -22.21
N ARG A 270 8.11 -0.27 -22.41
CA ARG A 270 8.64 -0.71 -23.71
C ARG A 270 8.03 -2.02 -24.19
N ALA A 271 7.65 -2.89 -23.27
CA ALA A 271 6.93 -4.12 -23.57
C ALA A 271 5.44 -3.92 -23.85
N GLY A 272 4.93 -2.68 -23.76
CA GLY A 272 3.51 -2.35 -23.93
C GLY A 272 2.66 -2.64 -22.67
N ILE A 273 3.29 -2.81 -21.51
CA ILE A 273 2.64 -3.18 -20.26
C ILE A 273 2.68 -2.00 -19.28
N ARG A 274 1.51 -1.65 -18.75
CA ARG A 274 1.34 -0.63 -17.71
C ARG A 274 1.63 -1.19 -16.32
N VAL A 275 2.03 -0.32 -15.40
CA VAL A 275 2.38 -0.70 -14.03
C VAL A 275 1.35 -0.16 -13.04
N VAL A 276 0.76 -1.06 -12.27
CA VAL A 276 -0.14 -0.76 -11.16
C VAL A 276 0.58 -1.03 -9.85
N MET A 277 0.57 -0.07 -8.95
CA MET A 277 1.17 -0.20 -7.64
C MET A 277 0.10 -0.51 -6.59
N ASP A 278 0.34 -1.54 -5.78
CA ASP A 278 -0.47 -1.84 -4.60
C ASP A 278 -0.08 -0.90 -3.47
N VAL A 279 -1.04 -0.14 -2.93
CA VAL A 279 -0.82 0.88 -1.93
C VAL A 279 -1.62 0.63 -0.66
N VAL A 280 -0.97 0.78 0.49
CA VAL A 280 -1.49 0.40 1.81
C VAL A 280 -1.58 1.64 2.70
N TYR A 281 -2.52 2.54 2.40
CA TYR A 281 -2.71 3.75 3.21
C TYR A 281 -3.65 3.54 4.40
N ASN A 282 -4.30 2.38 4.49
CA ASN A 282 -5.30 2.08 5.51
C ASN A 282 -4.69 1.85 6.91
N HIS A 283 -3.41 1.50 7.01
CA HIS A 283 -2.67 1.32 8.25
C HIS A 283 -1.18 1.57 8.07
N THR A 284 -0.44 1.60 9.17
CA THR A 284 1.03 1.62 9.21
C THR A 284 1.55 0.38 9.94
N ALA A 285 2.78 -0.02 9.64
CA ALA A 285 3.44 -1.14 10.33
C ALA A 285 3.51 -0.94 11.85
N ILE A 286 3.78 0.28 12.28
CA ILE A 286 3.97 0.64 13.69
C ILE A 286 3.22 1.93 13.99
N THR A 287 2.32 1.91 14.97
CA THR A 287 1.69 3.13 15.52
C THR A 287 2.61 3.82 16.50
N LYS A 288 2.67 3.31 17.73
CA LYS A 288 3.48 3.93 18.79
C LYS A 288 4.98 3.89 18.41
N GLY A 289 5.57 5.07 18.26
CA GLY A 289 6.95 5.21 17.80
C GLY A 289 7.15 5.08 16.28
N GLY A 290 6.07 4.97 15.51
CA GLY A 290 6.09 5.11 14.05
C GLY A 290 6.22 6.56 13.60
N ASN A 291 6.48 6.78 12.32
CA ASN A 291 6.77 8.11 11.78
C ASN A 291 5.63 9.11 12.02
N PHE A 292 4.39 8.71 11.87
CA PHE A 292 3.22 9.56 12.12
C PHE A 292 3.13 10.00 13.58
N GLU A 293 3.23 9.05 14.52
CA GLU A 293 3.14 9.34 15.95
C GLU A 293 4.32 10.15 16.47
N ARG A 294 5.52 9.95 15.95
CA ARG A 294 6.68 10.75 16.29
C ARG A 294 6.59 12.19 15.80
N THR A 295 5.76 12.46 14.79
CA THR A 295 5.65 13.80 14.19
C THR A 295 4.43 14.55 14.71
N VAL A 296 3.22 13.96 14.63
CA VAL A 296 1.96 14.57 15.07
C VAL A 296 1.10 13.51 15.77
N PRO A 297 1.35 13.27 17.06
CA PRO A 297 0.68 12.19 17.79
C PRO A 297 -0.85 12.24 17.69
N GLY A 298 -1.46 11.08 17.42
CA GLY A 298 -2.91 10.89 17.33
C GLY A 298 -3.57 11.43 16.08
N TYR A 299 -2.92 12.30 15.30
CA TYR A 299 -3.57 12.97 14.17
C TYR A 299 -3.90 12.04 13.01
N PHE A 300 -3.02 11.12 12.69
CA PHE A 300 -3.15 10.30 11.47
C PHE A 300 -3.96 9.02 11.66
N TYR A 301 -4.37 8.73 12.88
CA TYR A 301 -5.09 7.49 13.22
C TYR A 301 -6.46 7.76 13.83
N ARG A 302 -7.40 6.86 13.59
CA ARG A 302 -8.67 6.83 14.29
C ARG A 302 -8.52 6.11 15.63
N THR A 303 -9.32 6.54 16.60
CA THR A 303 -9.45 5.89 17.91
C THR A 303 -10.90 5.50 18.15
N ASP A 304 -11.11 4.48 18.96
CA ASP A 304 -12.43 4.13 19.47
C ASP A 304 -12.90 5.10 20.58
N GLU A 305 -14.07 4.86 21.13
CA GLU A 305 -14.68 5.69 22.20
C GLU A 305 -13.85 5.67 23.50
N GLU A 306 -13.04 4.64 23.73
CA GLU A 306 -12.12 4.52 24.86
C GLU A 306 -10.74 5.15 24.58
N GLY A 307 -10.52 5.74 23.41
CA GLY A 307 -9.25 6.36 23.00
C GLY A 307 -8.16 5.35 22.60
N LYS A 308 -8.50 4.10 22.36
CA LYS A 308 -7.59 3.09 21.82
C LYS A 308 -7.53 3.18 20.29
N TRP A 309 -6.44 2.76 19.70
CA TRP A 309 -6.33 2.69 18.25
C TRP A 309 -7.43 1.81 17.65
N ALA A 310 -8.20 2.37 16.74
CA ALA A 310 -9.15 1.62 15.94
C ALA A 310 -8.41 0.63 15.04
N ASN A 311 -9.03 -0.51 14.70
CA ASN A 311 -8.35 -1.62 14.03
C ASN A 311 -9.21 -2.29 12.97
N ALA A 312 -9.83 -1.52 12.09
CA ALA A 312 -10.57 -2.08 10.97
C ALA A 312 -9.66 -2.72 9.90
N SER A 313 -8.37 -2.44 9.93
CA SER A 313 -7.37 -3.10 9.08
C SER A 313 -7.06 -4.53 9.52
N GLY A 314 -7.29 -4.88 10.78
CA GLY A 314 -6.78 -6.12 11.37
C GLY A 314 -5.29 -6.10 11.71
N CYS A 315 -4.60 -4.98 11.42
CA CYS A 315 -3.14 -4.82 11.59
C CYS A 315 -2.74 -3.95 12.79
N GLY A 316 -3.69 -3.67 13.70
CA GLY A 316 -3.44 -2.96 14.96
C GLY A 316 -3.72 -1.45 14.91
N ASN A 317 -4.04 -0.89 13.76
CA ASN A 317 -4.41 0.52 13.60
C ASN A 317 -5.22 0.75 12.32
N GLU A 318 -5.89 1.88 12.23
CA GLU A 318 -6.49 2.39 11.00
C GLU A 318 -6.23 3.88 10.85
N THR A 319 -5.93 4.33 9.63
CA THR A 319 -5.65 5.74 9.34
C THR A 319 -6.92 6.56 9.19
N ALA A 320 -6.82 7.85 9.52
CA ALA A 320 -7.93 8.81 9.47
C ALA A 320 -7.90 9.59 8.14
N SER A 321 -8.30 8.94 7.05
CA SER A 321 -8.26 9.52 5.69
C SER A 321 -9.12 10.79 5.54
N GLU A 322 -10.16 10.93 6.35
CA GLU A 322 -11.05 12.10 6.39
C GLU A 322 -10.36 13.36 6.91
N ARG A 323 -9.25 13.23 7.65
CA ARG A 323 -8.53 14.39 8.16
C ARG A 323 -7.75 15.09 7.05
N PRO A 324 -7.80 16.43 6.96
CA PRO A 324 -7.28 17.16 5.79
C PRO A 324 -5.83 16.84 5.44
N MET A 325 -4.91 16.78 6.42
CA MET A 325 -3.50 16.50 6.12
C MET A 325 -3.23 15.01 5.84
N MET A 326 -4.04 14.06 6.35
CA MET A 326 -3.95 12.66 5.93
C MET A 326 -4.46 12.48 4.50
N ARG A 327 -5.61 13.08 4.16
CA ARG A 327 -6.12 13.12 2.77
C ARG A 327 -5.08 13.69 1.83
N ARG A 328 -4.48 14.80 2.22
CA ARG A 328 -3.43 15.44 1.45
C ARG A 328 -2.20 14.55 1.29
N PHE A 329 -1.77 13.90 2.37
CA PHE A 329 -0.67 12.93 2.34
C PHE A 329 -0.93 11.84 1.28
N MET A 330 -2.12 11.24 1.26
CA MET A 330 -2.49 10.22 0.29
C MET A 330 -2.47 10.76 -1.16
N ILE A 331 -3.04 11.95 -1.38
CA ILE A 331 -3.06 12.60 -2.71
C ILE A 331 -1.63 12.88 -3.20
N GLU A 332 -0.80 13.51 -2.36
CA GLU A 332 0.59 13.85 -2.72
C GLU A 332 1.41 12.59 -2.99
N SER A 333 1.22 11.53 -2.21
CA SER A 333 1.91 10.26 -2.37
C SER A 333 1.58 9.59 -3.70
N VAL A 334 0.30 9.39 -4.03
CA VAL A 334 -0.07 8.77 -5.32
C VAL A 334 0.32 9.64 -6.53
N CYS A 335 0.18 10.96 -6.41
CA CYS A 335 0.60 11.88 -7.46
C CYS A 335 2.12 11.87 -7.66
N TYR A 336 2.90 11.72 -6.58
CA TYR A 336 4.35 11.56 -6.65
C TYR A 336 4.73 10.27 -7.40
N TRP A 337 4.16 9.12 -7.05
CA TRP A 337 4.39 7.88 -7.76
C TRP A 337 3.99 7.95 -9.24
N ALA A 338 2.86 8.59 -9.54
CA ALA A 338 2.40 8.77 -10.91
C ALA A 338 3.32 9.69 -11.75
N ARG A 339 3.90 10.74 -11.16
CA ARG A 339 4.77 11.69 -11.87
C ARG A 339 6.22 11.27 -11.91
N GLU A 340 6.77 10.85 -10.76
CA GLU A 340 8.20 10.57 -10.61
C GLU A 340 8.57 9.18 -11.14
N TYR A 341 7.69 8.20 -10.98
CA TYR A 341 7.92 6.82 -11.40
C TYR A 341 7.04 6.37 -12.57
N HIS A 342 6.24 7.28 -13.13
CA HIS A 342 5.32 7.01 -14.24
C HIS A 342 4.33 5.87 -13.98
N ILE A 343 3.93 5.65 -12.73
CA ILE A 343 2.96 4.63 -12.35
C ILE A 343 1.62 4.88 -13.05
N ASP A 344 1.03 3.82 -13.62
CA ASP A 344 -0.16 3.85 -14.47
C ASP A 344 -1.45 3.48 -13.75
N GLY A 345 -1.38 3.06 -12.51
CA GLY A 345 -2.54 2.73 -11.71
C GLY A 345 -2.21 2.42 -10.26
N PHE A 346 -3.26 2.42 -9.44
CA PHE A 346 -3.15 2.15 -8.01
C PHE A 346 -4.24 1.18 -7.55
N ARG A 347 -3.85 0.11 -6.88
CA ARG A 347 -4.73 -0.79 -6.14
C ARG A 347 -4.68 -0.41 -4.66
N PHE A 348 -5.80 -0.04 -4.08
CA PHE A 348 -5.90 0.33 -2.68
C PHE A 348 -6.27 -0.88 -1.82
N ASP A 349 -5.35 -1.29 -0.98
CA ASP A 349 -5.56 -2.29 0.06
C ASP A 349 -6.63 -1.80 1.04
N LEU A 350 -7.59 -2.68 1.40
CA LEU A 350 -8.71 -2.36 2.30
C LEU A 350 -9.31 -0.96 2.04
N MET A 351 -9.58 -0.63 0.78
CA MET A 351 -10.09 0.67 0.35
C MET A 351 -11.33 1.10 1.11
N GLY A 352 -12.14 0.13 1.56
CA GLY A 352 -13.36 0.35 2.35
C GLY A 352 -13.13 0.99 3.72
N ILE A 353 -11.88 1.14 4.19
CA ILE A 353 -11.54 1.88 5.40
C ILE A 353 -11.49 3.40 5.13
N HIS A 354 -11.16 3.78 3.90
CA HIS A 354 -11.06 5.19 3.51
C HIS A 354 -12.45 5.81 3.27
N ASP A 355 -12.50 7.13 3.42
CA ASP A 355 -13.72 7.87 3.12
C ASP A 355 -13.88 8.15 1.61
N ILE A 356 -15.15 8.24 1.17
CA ILE A 356 -15.54 8.48 -0.23
C ILE A 356 -14.93 9.77 -0.76
N GLU A 357 -14.91 10.84 0.05
CA GLU A 357 -14.40 12.15 -0.38
C GLU A 357 -12.90 12.07 -0.70
N THR A 358 -12.11 11.41 0.14
CA THR A 358 -10.67 11.20 -0.09
C THR A 358 -10.43 10.39 -1.35
N MET A 359 -11.15 9.29 -1.56
CA MET A 359 -10.97 8.46 -2.76
C MET A 359 -11.32 9.24 -4.04
N ASN A 360 -12.39 10.02 -4.03
CA ASN A 360 -12.75 10.90 -5.14
C ASN A 360 -11.75 12.04 -5.36
N ALA A 361 -11.18 12.59 -4.28
CA ALA A 361 -10.14 13.62 -4.38
C ALA A 361 -8.84 13.07 -5.01
N ILE A 362 -8.45 11.85 -4.67
CA ILE A 362 -7.34 11.14 -5.30
C ILE A 362 -7.63 10.91 -6.79
N ARG A 363 -8.82 10.39 -7.15
CA ARG A 363 -9.21 10.19 -8.54
C ARG A 363 -9.08 11.48 -9.35
N LYS A 364 -9.65 12.57 -8.83
CA LYS A 364 -9.57 13.89 -9.45
C LYS A 364 -8.14 14.43 -9.61
N ALA A 365 -7.26 14.12 -8.66
CA ALA A 365 -5.87 14.53 -8.73
C ALA A 365 -5.10 13.73 -9.80
N LEU A 366 -5.33 12.44 -9.90
CA LEU A 366 -4.76 11.56 -10.93
C LEU A 366 -5.26 11.93 -12.33
N ASP A 367 -6.55 12.29 -12.51
CA ASP A 367 -7.12 12.73 -13.77
C ASP A 367 -6.42 13.98 -14.35
N LYS A 368 -5.89 14.84 -13.48
CA LYS A 368 -5.09 16.01 -13.90
C LYS A 368 -3.70 15.63 -14.42
N ILE A 369 -3.19 14.49 -14.04
CA ILE A 369 -1.90 13.97 -14.52
C ILE A 369 -2.13 13.23 -15.84
N ASP A 370 -3.00 12.21 -15.80
CA ASP A 370 -3.41 11.42 -16.96
C ASP A 370 -4.73 10.68 -16.59
N PRO A 371 -5.85 10.95 -17.30
CA PRO A 371 -7.13 10.31 -16.99
C PRO A 371 -7.15 8.79 -17.28
N THR A 372 -6.12 8.26 -17.93
CA THR A 372 -5.97 6.82 -18.15
C THR A 372 -5.26 6.09 -17.02
N ILE A 373 -4.81 6.77 -15.98
CA ILE A 373 -4.29 6.14 -14.77
C ILE A 373 -5.45 5.45 -14.08
N CYS A 374 -5.39 4.12 -13.93
CA CYS A 374 -6.47 3.37 -13.32
C CYS A 374 -6.43 3.45 -11.78
N MET A 375 -7.59 3.25 -11.16
CA MET A 375 -7.75 3.26 -9.72
C MET A 375 -8.79 2.21 -9.33
N TYR A 376 -8.42 1.29 -8.48
CA TYR A 376 -9.32 0.26 -7.94
C TYR A 376 -8.83 -0.23 -6.57
N GLY A 377 -9.62 -1.04 -5.90
CA GLY A 377 -9.22 -1.58 -4.61
C GLY A 377 -10.23 -2.53 -4.00
N GLU A 378 -9.99 -2.86 -2.76
CA GLU A 378 -10.88 -3.71 -1.97
C GLU A 378 -12.00 -2.87 -1.35
N GLY A 379 -13.21 -3.03 -1.86
CA GLY A 379 -14.41 -2.32 -1.37
C GLY A 379 -14.94 -2.85 -0.05
N TRP A 380 -14.06 -3.24 0.87
CA TRP A 380 -14.36 -3.77 2.22
C TRP A 380 -13.28 -3.35 3.22
N ALA A 381 -13.49 -3.71 4.50
CA ALA A 381 -12.52 -3.62 5.59
C ALA A 381 -12.41 -4.99 6.26
N ALA A 382 -11.30 -5.27 6.95
CA ALA A 382 -11.11 -6.51 7.70
C ALA A 382 -11.92 -6.53 9.01
N GLY A 383 -12.17 -5.36 9.59
CA GLY A 383 -12.96 -5.15 10.79
C GLY A 383 -14.02 -4.06 10.63
N LYS A 384 -14.53 -3.53 11.72
CA LYS A 384 -15.51 -2.42 11.72
C LYS A 384 -14.78 -1.08 11.79
N PRO A 385 -14.80 -0.24 10.74
CA PRO A 385 -14.23 1.10 10.77
C PRO A 385 -14.96 2.03 11.75
N GLN A 386 -14.28 3.04 12.26
CA GLN A 386 -14.86 4.03 13.17
C GLN A 386 -15.68 5.10 12.46
N LEU A 387 -15.46 5.34 11.17
CA LEU A 387 -16.32 6.24 10.41
C LEU A 387 -17.72 5.65 10.20
N PRO A 388 -18.76 6.51 10.13
CA PRO A 388 -20.08 6.10 9.69
C PRO A 388 -20.04 5.38 8.34
N ASP A 389 -20.78 4.29 8.22
CA ASP A 389 -20.82 3.46 7.02
C ASP A 389 -21.11 4.24 5.72
N SER A 390 -21.99 5.25 5.80
CA SER A 390 -22.35 6.10 4.67
C SER A 390 -21.20 6.95 4.10
N LEU A 391 -20.10 7.10 4.84
CA LEU A 391 -18.93 7.86 4.41
C LEU A 391 -17.83 6.97 3.84
N LEU A 392 -17.93 5.65 4.03
CA LEU A 392 -16.87 4.70 3.67
C LEU A 392 -16.90 4.31 2.19
N ALA A 393 -15.73 4.15 1.59
CA ALA A 393 -15.55 3.71 0.20
C ALA A 393 -15.77 2.19 0.04
N MET A 394 -16.88 1.72 0.61
CA MET A 394 -17.33 0.34 0.52
C MET A 394 -17.96 0.05 -0.84
N LYS A 395 -17.90 -1.20 -1.28
CA LYS A 395 -18.44 -1.67 -2.56
C LYS A 395 -19.91 -1.30 -2.79
N LYS A 396 -20.74 -1.35 -1.76
CA LYS A 396 -22.16 -0.93 -1.81
C LYS A 396 -22.36 0.55 -2.13
N HIS A 397 -21.31 1.37 -2.00
CA HIS A 397 -21.32 2.81 -2.33
C HIS A 397 -20.63 3.11 -3.67
N ALA A 398 -20.37 2.12 -4.52
CA ALA A 398 -19.67 2.27 -5.79
C ALA A 398 -20.29 3.32 -6.72
N ALA A 399 -21.60 3.56 -6.64
CA ALA A 399 -22.27 4.63 -7.39
C ALA A 399 -21.76 6.05 -7.03
N GLN A 400 -21.17 6.22 -5.84
CA GLN A 400 -20.56 7.48 -5.38
C GLN A 400 -19.06 7.57 -5.70
N LEU A 401 -18.49 6.53 -6.31
CA LEU A 401 -17.07 6.37 -6.62
C LEU A 401 -16.85 6.15 -8.12
N PRO A 402 -17.20 7.15 -8.98
CA PRO A 402 -17.08 7.01 -10.42
C PRO A 402 -15.62 6.77 -10.83
N HIS A 403 -15.41 5.87 -11.81
CA HIS A 403 -14.09 5.50 -12.33
C HIS A 403 -13.12 4.90 -11.29
N ILE A 404 -13.67 4.34 -10.21
CA ILE A 404 -12.92 3.58 -9.21
C ILE A 404 -13.46 2.14 -9.22
N GLY A 405 -12.58 1.18 -9.53
CA GLY A 405 -12.92 -0.23 -9.60
C GLY A 405 -12.87 -0.91 -8.24
N MET A 406 -13.55 -2.05 -8.11
CA MET A 406 -13.55 -2.85 -6.88
C MET A 406 -13.54 -4.34 -7.19
N PHE A 407 -12.86 -5.12 -6.36
CA PHE A 407 -12.83 -6.57 -6.47
C PHE A 407 -14.22 -7.19 -6.24
N CYS A 408 -14.59 -8.13 -7.12
CA CYS A 408 -15.88 -8.86 -7.05
C CYS A 408 -15.70 -10.19 -6.32
N ASP A 409 -15.73 -10.18 -5.00
CA ASP A 409 -15.69 -11.39 -4.18
C ASP A 409 -16.92 -12.29 -4.39
N GLU A 410 -18.07 -11.74 -4.79
CA GLU A 410 -19.26 -12.54 -5.14
C GLU A 410 -18.97 -13.48 -6.32
N MET A 411 -18.25 -13.00 -7.34
CA MET A 411 -17.85 -13.85 -8.47
C MET A 411 -16.79 -14.86 -8.06
N ARG A 412 -15.75 -14.42 -7.35
CA ARG A 412 -14.69 -15.29 -6.82
C ARG A 412 -15.29 -16.45 -6.04
N ASP A 413 -16.16 -16.16 -5.07
CA ASP A 413 -16.75 -17.15 -4.18
C ASP A 413 -17.72 -18.08 -4.94
N SER A 414 -18.43 -17.54 -5.94
CA SER A 414 -19.30 -18.36 -6.79
C SER A 414 -18.52 -19.28 -7.74
N LEU A 415 -17.31 -18.92 -8.12
CA LEU A 415 -16.44 -19.77 -8.94
C LEU A 415 -15.74 -20.85 -8.11
N ARG A 416 -14.96 -20.47 -7.08
CA ARG A 416 -14.04 -21.37 -6.37
C ARG A 416 -14.52 -21.82 -5.00
N GLY A 417 -15.50 -21.13 -4.40
CA GLY A 417 -15.98 -21.35 -3.04
C GLY A 417 -15.65 -20.18 -2.09
N PRO A 418 -16.39 -20.06 -0.99
CA PRO A 418 -16.34 -18.90 -0.11
C PRO A 418 -15.02 -18.80 0.66
N TRP A 419 -14.65 -17.58 1.00
CA TRP A 419 -13.58 -17.26 1.95
C TRP A 419 -13.80 -17.95 3.30
N GLY A 420 -12.71 -18.39 3.96
CA GLY A 420 -12.74 -18.99 5.30
C GLY A 420 -13.30 -20.42 5.36
N ASN A 421 -13.56 -21.05 4.21
CA ASN A 421 -13.95 -22.47 4.14
C ASN A 421 -13.31 -23.16 2.94
N ASP A 422 -12.08 -23.58 3.10
CA ASP A 422 -11.22 -24.10 2.01
C ASP A 422 -11.72 -25.40 1.39
N ALA A 423 -12.40 -26.24 2.17
CA ALA A 423 -12.97 -27.49 1.69
C ALA A 423 -14.28 -27.29 0.89
N LYS A 424 -14.88 -26.08 0.93
CA LYS A 424 -16.14 -25.79 0.25
C LYS A 424 -15.87 -25.23 -1.14
N GLY A 425 -15.93 -26.08 -2.15
CA GLY A 425 -15.91 -25.63 -3.54
C GLY A 425 -17.25 -25.10 -4.04
N ALA A 426 -17.27 -24.56 -5.27
CA ALA A 426 -18.44 -23.95 -5.88
C ALA A 426 -18.61 -24.39 -7.35
N PHE A 427 -18.94 -23.45 -8.25
CA PHE A 427 -19.31 -23.72 -9.65
C PHE A 427 -18.24 -24.52 -10.41
N VAL A 428 -16.98 -24.16 -10.28
CA VAL A 428 -15.86 -24.78 -11.05
C VAL A 428 -15.78 -26.29 -10.82
N ILE A 429 -16.08 -26.76 -9.61
CA ILE A 429 -16.10 -28.20 -9.29
C ILE A 429 -17.49 -28.84 -9.48
N GLY A 430 -18.41 -28.19 -10.18
CA GLY A 430 -19.73 -28.72 -10.48
C GLY A 430 -20.75 -28.65 -9.35
N ARG A 431 -20.51 -27.86 -8.29
CA ARG A 431 -21.51 -27.70 -7.22
C ARG A 431 -22.69 -26.85 -7.70
N MET A 432 -23.89 -27.34 -7.40
CA MET A 432 -25.13 -26.65 -7.70
C MET A 432 -25.34 -25.41 -6.81
N GLY A 433 -26.15 -24.46 -7.29
CA GLY A 433 -26.56 -23.27 -6.51
C GLY A 433 -25.68 -22.02 -6.75
N TYR A 434 -24.56 -22.12 -7.45
CA TYR A 434 -23.64 -21.00 -7.69
C TYR A 434 -23.80 -20.30 -9.04
N ALA A 435 -24.62 -20.85 -9.94
CA ALA A 435 -24.79 -20.32 -11.30
C ALA A 435 -25.31 -18.87 -11.34
N ALA A 436 -26.11 -18.46 -10.35
CA ALA A 436 -26.61 -17.09 -10.24
C ALA A 436 -25.48 -16.08 -9.99
N GLY A 437 -24.58 -16.37 -9.06
CA GLY A 437 -23.41 -15.52 -8.79
C GLY A 437 -22.41 -15.50 -9.93
N VAL A 438 -22.22 -16.62 -10.65
CA VAL A 438 -21.39 -16.66 -11.86
C VAL A 438 -21.99 -15.76 -12.95
N ARG A 439 -23.31 -15.85 -13.21
CA ARG A 439 -24.01 -14.96 -14.18
C ARG A 439 -23.90 -13.49 -13.79
N PHE A 440 -24.03 -13.18 -12.50
CA PHE A 440 -23.82 -11.83 -11.96
C PHE A 440 -22.41 -11.32 -12.31
N GLY A 441 -21.37 -12.12 -12.03
CA GLY A 441 -19.99 -11.78 -12.36
C GLY A 441 -19.75 -11.65 -13.87
N LEU A 442 -20.31 -12.55 -14.69
CA LEU A 442 -20.22 -12.47 -16.16
C LEU A 442 -20.84 -11.17 -16.71
N ALA A 443 -21.91 -10.67 -16.07
CA ALA A 443 -22.55 -9.41 -16.45
C ALA A 443 -21.80 -8.16 -15.93
N GLY A 444 -20.71 -8.31 -15.21
CA GLY A 444 -19.93 -7.18 -14.69
C GLY A 444 -20.52 -6.50 -13.46
N GLY A 445 -21.29 -7.23 -12.64
CA GLY A 445 -21.86 -6.71 -11.39
C GLY A 445 -22.96 -5.67 -11.55
N ILE A 446 -23.39 -5.39 -12.78
CA ILE A 446 -24.42 -4.38 -13.12
C ILE A 446 -25.83 -4.98 -13.13
N ALA A 447 -26.83 -4.12 -12.94
CA ALA A 447 -28.23 -4.51 -13.16
C ALA A 447 -28.46 -4.92 -14.63
N HIS A 448 -29.00 -6.11 -14.84
CA HIS A 448 -29.27 -6.65 -16.17
C HIS A 448 -30.69 -7.20 -16.23
N PRO A 449 -31.47 -6.98 -17.33
CA PRO A 449 -32.87 -7.40 -17.41
C PRO A 449 -33.11 -8.89 -17.24
N GLN A 450 -32.11 -9.73 -17.55
CA GLN A 450 -32.18 -11.19 -17.40
C GLN A 450 -31.70 -11.70 -16.04
N LEU A 451 -31.25 -10.79 -15.15
CA LEU A 451 -30.82 -11.11 -13.81
C LEU A 451 -31.71 -10.38 -12.81
N VAL A 452 -32.34 -11.12 -11.94
CA VAL A 452 -33.19 -10.57 -10.88
C VAL A 452 -32.46 -10.76 -9.55
N SER A 453 -32.16 -9.66 -8.88
CA SER A 453 -31.55 -9.69 -7.55
C SER A 453 -32.65 -9.64 -6.49
N ASP A 454 -33.06 -10.81 -6.02
CA ASP A 454 -34.00 -10.96 -4.91
C ASP A 454 -33.54 -12.10 -3.98
N LYS A 455 -34.23 -12.25 -2.85
CA LYS A 455 -33.90 -13.28 -1.85
C LYS A 455 -34.08 -14.71 -2.34
N GLU A 456 -34.89 -14.93 -3.37
CA GLU A 456 -35.22 -16.26 -3.90
C GLU A 456 -34.28 -16.67 -5.03
N SER A 457 -33.79 -15.69 -5.82
CA SER A 457 -32.96 -15.94 -7.01
C SER A 457 -31.50 -16.26 -6.70
N ALA A 458 -31.02 -16.04 -5.48
CA ALA A 458 -29.62 -16.12 -5.06
C ALA A 458 -28.63 -15.26 -5.92
N VAL A 459 -29.15 -14.28 -6.66
CA VAL A 459 -28.33 -13.30 -7.37
C VAL A 459 -27.83 -12.27 -6.35
N PRO A 460 -26.52 -11.98 -6.30
CA PRO A 460 -25.99 -10.91 -5.43
C PRO A 460 -26.61 -9.55 -5.75
N ALA A 461 -26.61 -8.64 -4.77
CA ALA A 461 -27.04 -7.27 -5.00
C ALA A 461 -26.15 -6.59 -6.04
N PHE A 462 -26.75 -5.94 -7.03
CA PHE A 462 -26.02 -5.15 -8.03
C PHE A 462 -25.40 -3.92 -7.36
N TRP A 463 -24.11 -3.71 -7.57
CA TRP A 463 -23.39 -2.58 -6.97
C TRP A 463 -22.62 -1.73 -7.98
N ALA A 464 -22.21 -2.31 -9.12
CA ALA A 464 -21.49 -1.58 -10.14
C ALA A 464 -22.45 -0.73 -10.99
N ALA A 465 -22.10 0.53 -11.22
CA ALA A 465 -22.81 1.39 -12.17
C ALA A 465 -22.41 1.11 -13.61
N GLN A 466 -21.17 0.68 -13.83
CA GLN A 466 -20.59 0.29 -15.10
C GLN A 466 -19.75 -0.98 -14.92
N PRO A 467 -19.65 -1.88 -15.93
CA PRO A 467 -18.86 -3.10 -15.82
C PRO A 467 -17.38 -2.85 -15.50
N GLU A 468 -16.82 -1.73 -15.96
CA GLU A 468 -15.44 -1.33 -15.69
C GLU A 468 -15.15 -0.99 -14.21
N GLN A 469 -16.17 -0.89 -13.36
CA GLN A 469 -16.00 -0.81 -11.92
C GLN A 469 -15.78 -2.18 -11.26
N MET A 470 -16.00 -3.26 -11.96
CA MET A 470 -15.85 -4.61 -11.43
C MET A 470 -14.52 -5.24 -11.85
N ILE A 471 -13.68 -5.59 -10.87
CA ILE A 471 -12.52 -6.45 -11.10
C ILE A 471 -12.96 -7.90 -10.98
N SER A 472 -12.90 -8.61 -12.12
CA SER A 472 -13.30 -10.01 -12.26
C SER A 472 -12.11 -10.91 -11.96
N TYR A 473 -12.20 -11.77 -10.95
CA TYR A 473 -11.10 -12.64 -10.52
C TYR A 473 -11.60 -13.95 -9.91
N VAL A 474 -10.71 -14.92 -9.80
CA VAL A 474 -10.95 -16.21 -9.13
C VAL A 474 -10.00 -16.42 -7.96
N SER A 475 -8.80 -15.87 -8.02
CA SER A 475 -7.80 -15.88 -6.94
C SER A 475 -6.89 -14.66 -7.02
N CYS A 476 -6.18 -14.37 -5.96
CA CYS A 476 -5.19 -13.32 -5.83
C CYS A 476 -4.10 -13.80 -4.86
N HIS A 477 -3.20 -12.90 -4.43
CA HIS A 477 -2.18 -13.24 -3.43
C HIS A 477 -2.77 -13.68 -2.09
N ASP A 478 -3.92 -13.12 -1.68
CA ASP A 478 -4.62 -13.47 -0.45
C ASP A 478 -5.28 -14.84 -0.53
N ASP A 479 -5.27 -15.57 0.59
CA ASP A 479 -5.87 -16.90 0.71
C ASP A 479 -5.17 -17.93 -0.21
N LEU A 480 -5.82 -19.04 -0.49
CA LEU A 480 -5.36 -20.07 -1.39
C LEU A 480 -5.36 -19.59 -2.86
N CYS A 481 -4.30 -19.86 -3.59
CA CYS A 481 -4.33 -19.73 -5.04
C CYS A 481 -5.27 -20.77 -5.69
N LEU A 482 -5.51 -20.67 -6.98
CA LEU A 482 -6.47 -21.54 -7.67
C LEU A 482 -6.10 -23.04 -7.54
N ALA A 483 -4.84 -23.38 -7.72
CA ALA A 483 -4.38 -24.77 -7.60
C ALA A 483 -4.57 -25.34 -6.20
N ASP A 484 -4.18 -24.59 -5.17
CA ASP A 484 -4.37 -25.00 -3.75
C ASP A 484 -5.86 -25.18 -3.43
N ARG A 485 -6.70 -24.25 -3.90
CA ARG A 485 -8.15 -24.32 -3.68
C ARG A 485 -8.78 -25.55 -4.33
N LEU A 486 -8.38 -25.88 -5.56
CA LEU A 486 -8.85 -27.08 -6.24
C LEU A 486 -8.43 -28.36 -5.50
N LYS A 487 -7.18 -28.43 -5.03
CA LYS A 487 -6.67 -29.57 -4.22
C LYS A 487 -7.43 -29.71 -2.89
N ALA A 488 -7.73 -28.61 -2.22
CA ALA A 488 -8.45 -28.62 -0.94
C ALA A 488 -9.92 -29.04 -1.12
N THR A 489 -10.57 -28.64 -2.22
CA THR A 489 -11.99 -28.94 -2.46
C THR A 489 -12.23 -30.32 -3.10
N LEU A 490 -11.29 -30.82 -3.89
CA LEU A 490 -11.33 -32.13 -4.55
C LEU A 490 -9.98 -32.85 -4.41
N PRO A 491 -9.70 -33.47 -3.26
CA PRO A 491 -8.48 -34.24 -3.08
C PRO A 491 -8.36 -35.39 -4.09
N GLY A 492 -7.19 -35.53 -4.70
CA GLY A 492 -6.90 -36.64 -5.63
C GLY A 492 -7.16 -36.32 -7.10
N LEU A 493 -7.41 -35.05 -7.47
CA LEU A 493 -7.47 -34.64 -8.87
C LEU A 493 -6.18 -35.00 -9.63
N SER A 494 -6.33 -35.56 -10.81
CA SER A 494 -5.23 -35.67 -11.77
C SER A 494 -4.84 -34.28 -12.32
N ALA A 495 -3.63 -34.15 -12.82
CA ALA A 495 -3.17 -32.93 -13.47
C ALA A 495 -4.07 -32.50 -14.64
N LEU A 496 -4.62 -33.46 -15.40
CA LEU A 496 -5.53 -33.20 -16.53
C LEU A 496 -6.87 -32.62 -16.06
N GLU A 497 -7.45 -33.19 -15.00
CA GLU A 497 -8.70 -32.68 -14.41
C GLU A 497 -8.48 -31.29 -13.80
N MET A 498 -7.41 -31.08 -13.06
CA MET A 498 -7.08 -29.80 -12.48
C MET A 498 -6.92 -28.71 -13.56
N ASN A 499 -6.24 -29.04 -14.66
CA ASN A 499 -6.09 -28.14 -15.81
C ASN A 499 -7.43 -27.81 -16.46
N ALA A 500 -8.34 -28.80 -16.60
CA ALA A 500 -9.68 -28.54 -17.14
C ALA A 500 -10.51 -27.60 -16.26
N LEU A 501 -10.46 -27.78 -14.94
CA LEU A 501 -11.15 -26.93 -13.97
C LEU A 501 -10.56 -25.50 -13.95
N ALA A 502 -9.23 -25.37 -13.99
CA ALA A 502 -8.57 -24.07 -14.07
C ALA A 502 -8.93 -23.32 -15.36
N LYS A 503 -8.98 -24.00 -16.50
CA LYS A 503 -9.46 -23.42 -17.77
C LYS A 503 -10.92 -22.96 -17.70
N LEU A 504 -11.78 -23.69 -17.00
CA LEU A 504 -13.18 -23.27 -16.79
C LEU A 504 -13.22 -21.98 -15.96
N ALA A 505 -12.44 -21.90 -14.88
CA ALA A 505 -12.33 -20.69 -14.07
C ALA A 505 -11.80 -19.49 -14.87
N ALA A 506 -10.70 -19.70 -15.62
CA ALA A 506 -10.13 -18.69 -16.51
C ALA A 506 -11.15 -18.20 -17.56
N THR A 507 -11.90 -19.13 -18.16
CA THR A 507 -12.95 -18.78 -19.14
C THR A 507 -13.97 -17.83 -18.52
N ALA A 508 -14.45 -18.10 -17.31
CA ALA A 508 -15.39 -17.22 -16.63
C ALA A 508 -14.81 -15.82 -16.37
N VAL A 509 -13.56 -15.74 -15.90
CA VAL A 509 -12.88 -14.47 -15.61
C VAL A 509 -12.68 -13.65 -16.90
N PHE A 510 -12.10 -14.25 -17.94
CA PHE A 510 -11.74 -13.54 -19.18
C PHE A 510 -12.89 -13.26 -20.12
N THR A 511 -14.07 -13.87 -19.92
CA THR A 511 -15.29 -13.58 -20.69
C THR A 511 -16.30 -12.72 -19.93
N SER A 512 -15.98 -12.31 -18.71
CA SER A 512 -16.75 -11.32 -17.94
C SER A 512 -16.74 -9.96 -18.64
N GLN A 513 -17.81 -9.19 -18.45
CA GLN A 513 -17.86 -7.77 -18.84
C GLN A 513 -17.04 -6.86 -17.91
N GLY A 514 -16.67 -7.35 -16.72
CA GLY A 514 -15.74 -6.67 -15.81
C GLY A 514 -14.30 -6.72 -16.32
N ILE A 515 -13.39 -6.09 -15.58
CA ILE A 515 -11.95 -6.06 -15.89
C ILE A 515 -11.34 -7.38 -15.38
N PRO A 516 -10.76 -8.22 -16.26
CA PRO A 516 -10.16 -9.47 -15.84
C PRO A 516 -8.87 -9.25 -15.07
N PHE A 517 -8.74 -10.01 -13.99
CA PHE A 517 -7.59 -10.02 -13.10
C PHE A 517 -7.11 -11.47 -12.90
N TRP A 518 -5.81 -11.69 -13.03
CA TRP A 518 -5.20 -13.00 -12.93
C TRP A 518 -3.99 -12.98 -11.99
N TYR A 519 -3.91 -13.97 -11.12
CA TYR A 519 -2.80 -14.12 -10.18
C TYR A 519 -1.64 -14.89 -10.82
N ALA A 520 -0.42 -14.36 -10.67
CA ALA A 520 0.79 -14.93 -11.28
C ALA A 520 1.01 -16.39 -10.91
N GLY A 521 1.06 -17.23 -11.93
CA GLY A 521 1.27 -18.66 -11.81
C GLY A 521 -0.01 -19.50 -11.84
N ASP A 522 -1.21 -18.93 -11.75
CA ASP A 522 -2.45 -19.69 -11.89
C ASP A 522 -2.56 -20.31 -13.29
N GLU A 523 -1.97 -19.70 -14.32
CA GLU A 523 -1.90 -20.22 -15.68
C GLU A 523 -1.04 -21.49 -15.82
N ILE A 524 -0.16 -21.73 -14.89
CA ILE A 524 0.69 -22.93 -14.83
C ILE A 524 0.37 -23.83 -13.62
N LEU A 525 -0.74 -23.57 -12.94
CA LEU A 525 -1.18 -24.29 -11.75
C LEU A 525 -0.14 -24.24 -10.59
N ARG A 526 0.53 -23.09 -10.47
CA ARG A 526 1.41 -22.84 -9.31
C ARG A 526 0.61 -23.01 -8.01
N ASP A 527 1.19 -23.66 -7.02
CA ASP A 527 0.63 -23.73 -5.68
C ASP A 527 1.49 -22.98 -4.65
N LYS A 528 0.87 -22.62 -3.55
CA LYS A 528 1.53 -22.01 -2.38
C LYS A 528 1.70 -23.02 -1.24
N GLN A 529 1.44 -24.30 -1.52
CA GLN A 529 1.49 -25.41 -0.56
C GLN A 529 0.50 -25.24 0.62
N GLY A 530 -0.67 -24.70 0.31
CA GLY A 530 -1.72 -24.44 1.30
C GLY A 530 -1.41 -23.30 2.23
#